data_b8862b7f8490493e77cc3c87a3afb92b
#
_entry.id   b8862b7f8490493e77cc3c87a3afb92b
#
_cell.length_a   1.000
_cell.length_b   1.000
_cell.length_c   1.000
_cell.angle_alpha   90.00
_cell.angle_beta   90.00
_cell.angle_gamma   90.00
#
_symmetry.space_group_name_H-M   'P 1'
#
loop_
_entity.id
_entity.type
_entity.pdbx_description
1 polymer ?
#
loop_
_entity_poly.entity_id
_entity_poly.type
_entity_poly.pdbx_seq_one_letter_code
_entity_poly.pdbx_strand_id
1 'polypeptide(L)'
;MTTPLKSEGAQSIARAALLLRTLSTFGSQGAALMQISTLTQLPKATVHRILSAMQEEHLVERPWGTRHYRLGPEVYAFGMSVLDVFDIKTIAQPSFERLADTTGETVYLGIRCGYDAVCLDKRQGHLPQNAEILQVNDRWPMGIGSFSLAILAHLPDEEIADIVAFNRLRKGGDTAFSKMASGIQKTRKNGYALTKTRSARGISGIAVPIFDRRRYPIASLCAVSTLERMTGSYLHGLANTLTQEAEIMSAQYELARMNPTQAETWRTAIKDPQAPKFAF
;
A
#
# COMPACT_ATOMS: atom_id res chain seq x y z
N MET A 1 0.92 21.26 22.65
CA MET A 1 -0.09 20.18 22.82
C MET A 1 -1.46 20.76 22.51
N THR A 2 -1.88 20.73 21.26
CA THR A 2 -3.24 21.11 20.87
C THR A 2 -3.83 19.92 20.17
N THR A 3 -4.68 19.18 20.88
CA THR A 3 -5.59 18.19 20.27
C THR A 3 -6.42 18.94 19.22
N PRO A 4 -6.43 18.52 17.95
CA PRO A 4 -7.27 19.19 16.98
C PRO A 4 -8.72 19.04 17.41
N LEU A 5 -9.39 20.16 17.63
CA LEU A 5 -10.83 20.25 17.84
C LEU A 5 -11.52 19.55 16.67
N LYS A 6 -12.03 18.33 16.93
CA LYS A 6 -12.92 17.65 15.98
C LYS A 6 -14.21 18.44 15.95
N SER A 7 -14.37 19.33 14.99
CA SER A 7 -15.68 19.93 14.70
C SER A 7 -16.71 18.81 14.46
N GLU A 8 -17.94 18.95 14.87
CA GLU A 8 -18.99 17.93 14.69
C GLU A 8 -19.13 17.47 13.23
N GLY A 9 -18.93 18.39 12.27
CA GLY A 9 -18.89 18.06 10.84
C GLY A 9 -17.73 17.14 10.44
N ALA A 10 -16.53 17.33 10.99
CA ALA A 10 -15.38 16.47 10.72
C ALA A 10 -15.57 15.03 11.22
N GLN A 11 -16.35 14.83 12.27
CA GLN A 11 -16.66 13.49 12.79
C GLN A 11 -17.54 12.69 11.80
N SER A 12 -18.51 13.33 11.15
CA SER A 12 -19.36 12.69 10.15
C SER A 12 -18.55 12.25 8.92
N ILE A 13 -17.64 13.10 8.43
CA ILE A 13 -16.73 12.75 7.32
C ILE A 13 -15.79 11.59 7.71
N ALA A 14 -15.22 11.61 8.91
CA ALA A 14 -14.35 10.54 9.38
C ALA A 14 -15.09 9.19 9.47
N ARG A 15 -16.35 9.19 9.94
CA ARG A 15 -17.20 8.00 9.99
C ARG A 15 -17.58 7.50 8.60
N ALA A 16 -17.96 8.40 7.68
CA ALA A 16 -18.25 8.05 6.29
C ALA A 16 -17.02 7.40 5.63
N ALA A 17 -15.83 8.00 5.76
CA ALA A 17 -14.59 7.45 5.25
C ALA A 17 -14.24 6.08 5.88
N LEU A 18 -14.54 5.88 7.18
CA LEU A 18 -14.39 4.58 7.84
C LEU A 18 -15.29 3.52 7.22
N LEU A 19 -16.57 3.86 6.94
CA LEU A 19 -17.52 2.94 6.32
C LEU A 19 -17.10 2.57 4.89
N LEU A 20 -16.67 3.54 4.07
CA LEU A 20 -16.14 3.27 2.72
C LEU A 20 -14.93 2.33 2.77
N ARG A 21 -13.97 2.59 3.65
CA ARG A 21 -12.81 1.70 3.85
C ARG A 21 -13.21 0.30 4.30
N THR A 22 -14.20 0.18 5.18
CA THR A 22 -14.71 -1.12 5.62
C THR A 22 -15.37 -1.86 4.46
N LEU A 23 -16.23 -1.19 3.68
CA LEU A 23 -16.89 -1.80 2.54
C LEU A 23 -15.90 -2.24 1.44
N SER A 24 -14.80 -1.50 1.23
CA SER A 24 -13.81 -1.88 0.22
C SER A 24 -13.14 -3.22 0.49
N THR A 25 -13.09 -3.68 1.74
CA THR A 25 -12.51 -4.99 2.09
C THR A 25 -13.42 -6.18 1.72
N PHE A 26 -14.70 -5.94 1.49
CA PHE A 26 -15.67 -6.98 1.10
C PHE A 26 -15.86 -7.12 -0.42
N GLY A 27 -15.26 -6.24 -1.22
CA GLY A 27 -15.35 -6.26 -2.67
C GLY A 27 -16.80 -6.23 -3.18
N SER A 28 -17.07 -7.00 -4.23
CA SER A 28 -18.41 -7.08 -4.87
C SER A 28 -19.47 -7.76 -4.01
N GLN A 29 -19.07 -8.58 -3.04
CA GLN A 29 -19.99 -9.29 -2.14
C GLN A 29 -20.69 -8.33 -1.17
N GLY A 30 -20.02 -7.25 -0.81
CA GLY A 30 -20.51 -6.30 0.18
C GLY A 30 -20.66 -6.92 1.58
N ALA A 31 -21.23 -6.16 2.50
CA ALA A 31 -21.41 -6.56 3.89
C ALA A 31 -22.79 -6.20 4.42
N ALA A 32 -23.33 -7.02 5.33
CA ALA A 32 -24.56 -6.73 6.03
C ALA A 32 -24.35 -5.62 7.07
N LEU A 33 -25.39 -4.84 7.37
CA LEU A 33 -25.37 -3.74 8.37
C LEU A 33 -24.74 -4.17 9.70
N MET A 34 -25.05 -5.41 10.16
CA MET A 34 -24.52 -5.94 11.41
C MET A 34 -23.01 -6.12 11.36
N GLN A 35 -22.48 -6.68 10.28
CA GLN A 35 -21.04 -6.87 10.08
C GLN A 35 -20.29 -5.54 10.08
N ILE A 36 -20.82 -4.55 9.35
CA ILE A 36 -20.25 -3.20 9.31
C ILE A 36 -20.25 -2.56 10.69
N SER A 37 -21.37 -2.65 11.44
CA SER A 37 -21.50 -2.13 12.81
C SER A 37 -20.47 -2.76 13.75
N THR A 38 -20.29 -4.09 13.67
CA THR A 38 -19.33 -4.82 14.51
C THR A 38 -17.89 -4.41 14.19
N LEU A 39 -17.51 -4.36 12.90
CA LEU A 39 -16.15 -4.03 12.47
C LEU A 39 -15.77 -2.58 12.76
N THR A 40 -16.71 -1.65 12.59
CA THR A 40 -16.47 -0.22 12.81
C THR A 40 -16.67 0.21 14.27
N GLN A 41 -17.24 -0.67 15.09
CA GLN A 41 -17.66 -0.37 16.48
C GLN A 41 -18.60 0.83 16.59
N LEU A 42 -19.33 1.14 15.51
CA LEU A 42 -20.36 2.18 15.50
C LEU A 42 -21.74 1.57 15.78
N PRO A 43 -22.61 2.29 16.52
CA PRO A 43 -24.02 1.86 16.71
C PRO A 43 -24.74 1.63 15.39
N LYS A 44 -25.53 0.58 15.28
CA LYS A 44 -26.29 0.23 14.06
C LYS A 44 -27.09 1.40 13.48
N ALA A 45 -27.76 2.18 14.35
CA ALA A 45 -28.52 3.35 13.94
C ALA A 45 -27.62 4.40 13.27
N THR A 46 -26.41 4.62 13.80
CA THR A 46 -25.42 5.53 13.22
C THR A 46 -24.92 5.02 11.86
N VAL A 47 -24.57 3.73 11.77
CA VAL A 47 -24.13 3.10 10.51
C VAL A 47 -25.24 3.21 9.47
N HIS A 48 -26.47 2.85 9.82
CA HIS A 48 -27.60 2.91 8.89
C HIS A 48 -27.82 4.32 8.36
N ARG A 49 -27.87 5.33 9.24
CA ARG A 49 -28.05 6.74 8.85
C ARG A 49 -26.97 7.23 7.89
N ILE A 50 -25.71 6.89 8.16
CA ILE A 50 -24.59 7.30 7.28
C ILE A 50 -24.67 6.55 5.95
N LEU A 51 -24.92 5.23 5.96
CA LEU A 51 -25.07 4.46 4.72
C LEU A 51 -26.24 4.94 3.86
N SER A 52 -27.36 5.34 4.48
CA SER A 52 -28.49 5.91 3.73
C SER A 52 -28.11 7.21 3.03
N ALA A 53 -27.46 8.14 3.73
CA ALA A 53 -26.96 9.37 3.11
C ALA A 53 -25.94 9.09 1.99
N MET A 54 -25.06 8.09 2.18
CA MET A 54 -24.09 7.70 1.16
C MET A 54 -24.74 7.00 -0.04
N GLN A 55 -25.91 6.36 0.13
CA GLN A 55 -26.71 5.82 -0.99
C GLN A 55 -27.35 6.90 -1.84
N GLU A 56 -27.84 7.98 -1.20
CA GLU A 56 -28.36 9.15 -1.91
C GLU A 56 -27.30 9.79 -2.80
N GLU A 57 -26.01 9.76 -2.37
CA GLU A 57 -24.87 10.26 -3.11
C GLU A 57 -24.20 9.19 -4.00
N HIS A 58 -24.81 8.04 -4.17
CA HIS A 58 -24.28 6.91 -4.97
C HIS A 58 -22.88 6.40 -4.57
N LEU A 59 -22.38 6.80 -3.41
CA LEU A 59 -21.11 6.33 -2.84
C LEU A 59 -21.21 4.88 -2.34
N VAL A 60 -22.41 4.47 -1.94
CA VAL A 60 -22.73 3.12 -1.49
C VAL A 60 -24.00 2.69 -2.21
N GLU A 61 -24.09 1.41 -2.52
CA GLU A 61 -25.30 0.83 -3.06
C GLU A 61 -25.71 -0.43 -2.29
N ARG A 62 -26.98 -0.77 -2.41
CA ARG A 62 -27.55 -2.00 -1.91
C ARG A 62 -28.19 -2.73 -3.08
N PRO A 63 -27.53 -3.75 -3.65
CA PRO A 63 -28.04 -4.48 -4.82
C PRO A 63 -29.43 -5.06 -4.55
N TRP A 64 -30.26 -5.02 -5.58
CA TRP A 64 -31.64 -5.50 -5.48
C TRP A 64 -31.68 -6.95 -5.01
N GLY A 65 -32.62 -7.27 -4.10
CA GLY A 65 -32.74 -8.62 -3.52
C GLY A 65 -31.73 -8.95 -2.43
N THR A 66 -30.79 -8.07 -2.10
CA THR A 66 -29.79 -8.30 -1.04
C THR A 66 -30.02 -7.41 0.18
N ARG A 67 -29.41 -7.82 1.33
CA ARG A 67 -29.31 -6.98 2.53
C ARG A 67 -27.89 -6.46 2.75
N HIS A 68 -27.02 -6.62 1.74
CA HIS A 68 -25.63 -6.19 1.79
C HIS A 68 -25.46 -4.81 1.16
N TYR A 69 -24.59 -4.03 1.77
CA TYR A 69 -24.10 -2.76 1.25
C TYR A 69 -22.74 -2.98 0.61
N ARG A 70 -22.48 -2.34 -0.52
CA ARG A 70 -21.14 -2.32 -1.17
C ARG A 70 -20.82 -0.93 -1.69
N LEU A 71 -19.59 -0.71 -2.13
CA LEU A 71 -19.21 0.54 -2.77
C LEU A 71 -20.08 0.79 -4.02
N GLY A 72 -20.54 2.01 -4.16
CA GLY A 72 -21.37 2.45 -5.27
C GLY A 72 -20.55 2.95 -6.47
N PRO A 73 -21.21 3.23 -7.60
CA PRO A 73 -20.56 3.63 -8.84
C PRO A 73 -19.82 4.97 -8.75
N GLU A 74 -20.24 5.88 -7.88
CA GLU A 74 -19.57 7.17 -7.71
C GLU A 74 -18.13 7.03 -7.19
N VAL A 75 -17.88 6.03 -6.34
CA VAL A 75 -16.51 5.73 -5.87
C VAL A 75 -15.60 5.29 -7.03
N TYR A 76 -16.15 4.55 -7.99
CA TYR A 76 -15.43 4.18 -9.21
C TYR A 76 -15.13 5.40 -10.07
N ALA A 77 -16.10 6.28 -10.27
CA ALA A 77 -15.92 7.53 -11.03
C ALA A 77 -14.82 8.41 -10.41
N PHE A 78 -14.82 8.56 -9.08
CA PHE A 78 -13.72 9.25 -8.38
C PHE A 78 -12.38 8.56 -8.61
N GLY A 79 -12.34 7.24 -8.53
CA GLY A 79 -11.13 6.46 -8.81
C GLY A 79 -10.59 6.70 -10.22
N MET A 80 -11.47 6.71 -11.22
CA MET A 80 -11.09 6.98 -12.62
C MET A 80 -10.45 8.35 -12.81
N SER A 81 -10.96 9.38 -12.10
CA SER A 81 -10.43 10.75 -12.21
C SER A 81 -9.01 10.93 -11.67
N VAL A 82 -8.50 9.98 -10.91
CA VAL A 82 -7.14 10.03 -10.34
C VAL A 82 -6.20 9.00 -10.93
N LEU A 83 -6.63 8.17 -11.89
CA LEU A 83 -5.81 7.12 -12.50
C LEU A 83 -4.56 7.69 -13.17
N ASP A 84 -4.66 8.81 -13.89
CA ASP A 84 -3.51 9.46 -14.53
C ASP A 84 -2.43 9.87 -13.53
N VAL A 85 -2.81 10.07 -12.26
CA VAL A 85 -1.90 10.45 -11.17
C VAL A 85 -1.32 9.22 -10.48
N PHE A 86 -2.05 8.08 -10.50
CA PHE A 86 -1.72 6.87 -9.74
C PHE A 86 -1.58 5.62 -10.61
N ASP A 87 -1.12 5.76 -11.86
CA ASP A 87 -0.97 4.63 -12.79
C ASP A 87 0.17 3.65 -12.43
N ILE A 88 0.67 3.74 -11.20
CA ILE A 88 1.71 2.83 -10.69
C ILE A 88 1.29 1.36 -10.78
N LYS A 89 -0.02 1.06 -10.76
CA LYS A 89 -0.52 -0.30 -10.90
C LYS A 89 -0.26 -0.86 -12.30
N THR A 90 -0.58 -0.11 -13.34
CA THR A 90 -0.30 -0.51 -14.73
C THR A 90 1.20 -0.60 -14.99
N ILE A 91 1.97 0.36 -14.48
CA ILE A 91 3.43 0.37 -14.55
C ILE A 91 4.05 -0.88 -13.89
N ALA A 92 3.45 -1.37 -12.81
CA ALA A 92 3.96 -2.53 -12.08
C ALA A 92 3.79 -3.87 -12.81
N GLN A 93 2.84 -4.01 -13.72
CA GLN A 93 2.48 -5.31 -14.31
C GLN A 93 3.66 -6.04 -14.96
N PRO A 94 4.48 -5.42 -15.83
CA PRO A 94 5.62 -6.13 -16.44
C PRO A 94 6.67 -6.56 -15.40
N SER A 95 6.90 -5.74 -14.37
CA SER A 95 7.83 -6.07 -13.26
C SER A 95 7.28 -7.20 -12.40
N PHE A 96 5.97 -7.24 -12.17
CA PHE A 96 5.32 -8.33 -11.43
C PHE A 96 5.44 -9.66 -12.16
N GLU A 97 5.24 -9.66 -13.48
CA GLU A 97 5.40 -10.87 -14.30
C GLU A 97 6.81 -11.40 -14.20
N ARG A 98 7.81 -10.56 -14.48
CA ARG A 98 9.22 -10.97 -14.38
C ARG A 98 9.59 -11.50 -12.99
N LEU A 99 9.18 -10.81 -11.94
CA LEU A 99 9.49 -11.21 -10.56
C LEU A 99 8.81 -12.51 -10.17
N ALA A 100 7.52 -12.67 -10.46
CA ALA A 100 6.79 -13.89 -10.14
C ALA A 100 7.35 -15.10 -10.88
N ASP A 101 7.71 -14.92 -12.17
CA ASP A 101 8.25 -15.99 -13.02
C ASP A 101 9.69 -16.37 -12.62
N THR A 102 10.54 -15.39 -12.34
CA THR A 102 11.96 -15.64 -12.03
C THR A 102 12.20 -16.10 -10.60
N THR A 103 11.42 -15.60 -9.64
CA THR A 103 11.61 -15.92 -8.22
C THR A 103 10.67 -17.00 -7.71
N GLY A 104 9.52 -17.17 -8.35
CA GLY A 104 8.43 -18.03 -7.90
C GLY A 104 7.69 -17.50 -6.67
N GLU A 105 8.08 -16.33 -6.15
CA GLU A 105 7.51 -15.76 -4.93
C GLU A 105 6.23 -14.96 -5.21
N THR A 106 5.40 -14.77 -4.20
CA THR A 106 4.27 -13.84 -4.31
C THR A 106 4.76 -12.41 -4.13
N VAL A 107 4.41 -11.56 -5.10
CA VAL A 107 4.82 -10.15 -5.16
C VAL A 107 3.62 -9.25 -4.87
N TYR A 108 3.87 -8.15 -4.16
CA TYR A 108 2.85 -7.17 -3.76
C TYR A 108 3.30 -5.76 -4.09
N LEU A 109 2.35 -4.92 -4.49
CA LEU A 109 2.52 -3.48 -4.62
C LEU A 109 1.84 -2.80 -3.44
N GLY A 110 2.61 -2.04 -2.69
CA GLY A 110 2.10 -1.24 -1.58
C GLY A 110 2.13 0.25 -1.88
N ILE A 111 1.10 0.97 -1.49
CA ILE A 111 1.08 2.44 -1.53
C ILE A 111 0.75 3.01 -0.16
N ARG A 112 1.15 4.27 0.07
CA ARG A 112 0.73 5.02 1.26
C ARG A 112 -0.67 5.59 1.06
N CYS A 113 -1.49 5.49 2.08
CA CYS A 113 -2.79 6.16 2.15
C CYS A 113 -2.98 6.78 3.55
N GLY A 114 -2.48 8.00 3.71
CA GLY A 114 -2.44 8.70 5.00
C GLY A 114 -1.47 8.03 5.99
N TYR A 115 -2.00 7.52 7.11
CA TYR A 115 -1.24 6.82 8.14
C TYR A 115 -1.21 5.30 7.95
N ASP A 116 -1.76 4.81 6.84
CA ASP A 116 -1.78 3.41 6.47
C ASP A 116 -1.00 3.15 5.18
N ALA A 117 -0.57 1.90 5.00
CA ALA A 117 -0.21 1.35 3.72
C ALA A 117 -1.34 0.45 3.22
N VAL A 118 -1.57 0.46 1.92
CA VAL A 118 -2.60 -0.31 1.23
C VAL A 118 -1.94 -1.24 0.22
N CYS A 119 -2.33 -2.50 0.21
CA CYS A 119 -1.98 -3.42 -0.86
C CYS A 119 -2.78 -3.06 -2.12
N LEU A 120 -2.12 -2.47 -3.10
CA LEU A 120 -2.76 -2.02 -4.33
C LEU A 120 -2.91 -3.15 -5.35
N ASP A 121 -1.94 -4.06 -5.39
CA ASP A 121 -1.95 -5.22 -6.28
C ASP A 121 -1.10 -6.37 -5.74
N LYS A 122 -1.35 -7.58 -6.24
CA LYS A 122 -0.55 -8.76 -5.96
C LYS A 122 -0.45 -9.67 -7.19
N ARG A 123 0.69 -10.34 -7.33
CA ARG A 123 0.90 -11.43 -8.28
C ARG A 123 1.43 -12.65 -7.54
N GLN A 124 0.73 -13.75 -7.65
CA GLN A 124 1.16 -15.00 -7.07
C GLN A 124 2.20 -15.66 -7.98
N GLY A 125 3.33 -16.08 -7.39
CA GLY A 125 4.32 -16.92 -8.07
C GLY A 125 3.91 -18.39 -8.06
N HIS A 126 4.74 -19.24 -8.66
CA HIS A 126 4.48 -20.67 -8.82
C HIS A 126 4.87 -21.53 -7.60
N LEU A 127 5.61 -20.95 -6.66
CA LEU A 127 5.99 -21.69 -5.44
C LEU A 127 4.76 -21.93 -4.56
N PRO A 128 4.61 -23.15 -4.02
CA PRO A 128 3.50 -23.48 -3.15
C PRO A 128 3.68 -22.75 -1.80
N GLN A 129 3.25 -21.51 -1.77
CA GLN A 129 3.26 -20.73 -0.54
C GLN A 129 1.86 -20.62 0.00
N ASN A 130 1.65 -21.26 1.12
CA ASN A 130 0.44 -21.09 1.93
C ASN A 130 0.41 -19.71 2.64
N ALA A 131 1.14 -18.74 2.14
CA ALA A 131 1.38 -17.46 2.76
C ALA A 131 0.69 -16.31 2.04
N GLU A 132 -0.59 -16.43 1.80
CA GLU A 132 -1.39 -15.23 1.54
C GLU A 132 -1.44 -14.38 2.80
N ILE A 133 -0.55 -13.39 2.87
CA ILE A 133 -0.49 -12.46 4.00
C ILE A 133 -1.38 -11.25 3.75
N LEU A 134 -1.50 -10.83 2.48
CA LEU A 134 -2.22 -9.65 2.07
C LEU A 134 -3.16 -9.97 0.91
N GLN A 135 -4.34 -9.37 0.97
CA GLN A 135 -5.25 -9.26 -0.16
C GLN A 135 -5.18 -7.84 -0.74
N VAL A 136 -5.57 -7.70 -2.01
CA VAL A 136 -5.76 -6.36 -2.59
C VAL A 136 -6.77 -5.59 -1.74
N ASN A 137 -6.48 -4.33 -1.45
CA ASN A 137 -7.19 -3.42 -0.55
C ASN A 137 -6.97 -3.65 0.95
N ASP A 138 -6.21 -4.66 1.37
CA ASP A 138 -5.80 -4.76 2.77
C ASP A 138 -5.03 -3.51 3.20
N ARG A 139 -5.34 -3.04 4.42
CA ARG A 139 -4.75 -1.85 5.01
C ARG A 139 -4.03 -2.19 6.30
N TRP A 140 -2.79 -1.77 6.37
CA TRP A 140 -1.96 -1.94 7.55
C TRP A 140 -1.41 -0.59 8.02
N PRO A 141 -1.27 -0.37 9.33
CA PRO A 141 -0.60 0.83 9.83
C PRO A 141 0.80 0.95 9.21
N MET A 142 1.15 2.17 8.75
CA MET A 142 2.48 2.45 8.21
C MET A 142 3.57 2.02 9.20
N GLY A 143 4.53 1.23 8.70
CA GLY A 143 5.63 0.64 9.45
C GLY A 143 5.40 -0.80 9.93
N ILE A 144 4.19 -1.34 9.79
CA ILE A 144 3.89 -2.74 10.07
C ILE A 144 4.01 -3.57 8.78
N GLY A 145 4.91 -4.56 8.80
CA GLY A 145 5.25 -5.33 7.60
C GLY A 145 6.27 -4.64 6.70
N SER A 146 6.95 -5.42 5.85
CA SER A 146 8.05 -4.93 5.01
C SER A 146 7.59 -3.88 4.01
N PHE A 147 6.45 -4.12 3.32
CA PHE A 147 5.94 -3.21 2.29
C PHE A 147 5.68 -1.79 2.81
N SER A 148 5.12 -1.66 4.00
CA SER A 148 4.85 -0.36 4.61
C SER A 148 6.10 0.27 5.25
N LEU A 149 6.99 -0.55 5.79
CA LEU A 149 8.26 -0.09 6.36
C LEU A 149 9.21 0.44 5.29
N ALA A 150 9.22 -0.14 4.09
CA ALA A 150 10.01 0.33 2.96
C ALA A 150 9.63 1.77 2.57
N ILE A 151 8.34 2.08 2.54
CA ILE A 151 7.87 3.45 2.30
C ILE A 151 8.21 4.35 3.48
N LEU A 152 7.81 3.95 4.71
CA LEU A 152 7.98 4.77 5.90
C LEU A 152 9.44 5.19 6.13
N ALA A 153 10.38 4.29 5.93
CA ALA A 153 11.80 4.53 6.20
C ALA A 153 12.40 5.66 5.33
N HIS A 154 11.79 5.97 4.19
CA HIS A 154 12.29 6.95 3.23
C HIS A 154 11.45 8.24 3.18
N LEU A 155 10.41 8.36 4.01
CA LEU A 155 9.69 9.61 4.21
C LEU A 155 10.55 10.65 4.95
N PRO A 156 10.23 11.94 4.85
CA PRO A 156 10.78 12.98 5.71
C PRO A 156 10.59 12.64 7.20
N ASP A 157 11.58 12.99 8.04
CA ASP A 157 11.56 12.61 9.46
C ASP A 157 10.37 13.20 10.22
N GLU A 158 9.87 14.38 9.83
CA GLU A 158 8.65 14.98 10.39
C GLU A 158 7.41 14.12 10.09
N GLU A 159 7.26 13.67 8.85
CA GLU A 159 6.14 12.78 8.47
C GLU A 159 6.23 11.42 9.19
N ILE A 160 7.44 10.89 9.35
CA ILE A 160 7.67 9.66 10.11
C ILE A 160 7.21 9.83 11.56
N ALA A 161 7.58 10.94 12.20
CA ALA A 161 7.20 11.23 13.57
C ALA A 161 5.68 11.29 13.76
N ASP A 162 4.98 11.99 12.86
CA ASP A 162 3.53 12.10 12.86
C ASP A 162 2.84 10.74 12.66
N ILE A 163 3.31 9.96 11.69
CA ILE A 163 2.75 8.63 11.40
C ILE A 163 2.93 7.70 12.59
N VAL A 164 4.12 7.67 13.18
CA VAL A 164 4.44 6.82 14.33
C VAL A 164 3.61 7.24 15.55
N ALA A 165 3.51 8.54 15.83
CA ALA A 165 2.71 9.06 16.93
C ALA A 165 1.24 8.67 16.79
N PHE A 166 0.66 8.87 15.60
CA PHE A 166 -0.73 8.51 15.33
C PHE A 166 -0.98 7.00 15.47
N ASN A 167 -0.11 6.18 14.89
CA ASN A 167 -0.30 4.73 14.88
C ASN A 167 -0.06 4.07 16.25
N ARG A 168 0.76 4.66 17.12
CA ARG A 168 0.92 4.20 18.51
C ARG A 168 -0.36 4.32 19.33
N LEU A 169 -1.22 5.28 19.02
CA LEU A 169 -2.51 5.44 19.70
C LEU A 169 -3.54 4.38 19.30
N ARG A 170 -3.27 3.59 18.28
CA ARG A 170 -4.14 2.48 17.87
C ARG A 170 -3.97 1.31 18.82
N LYS A 171 -5.02 0.48 18.95
CA LYS A 171 -5.02 -0.72 19.80
C LYS A 171 -3.83 -1.63 19.43
N GLY A 172 -2.99 -1.95 20.40
CA GLY A 172 -1.78 -2.75 20.21
C GLY A 172 -0.60 -1.99 19.57
N GLY A 173 -0.72 -0.69 19.32
CA GLY A 173 0.29 0.12 18.64
C GLY A 173 1.64 0.16 19.37
N ASP A 174 1.68 0.36 20.69
CA ASP A 174 2.94 0.47 21.43
C ASP A 174 3.85 -0.74 21.25
N THR A 175 3.30 -1.95 21.32
CA THR A 175 4.07 -3.19 21.13
C THR A 175 4.55 -3.34 19.70
N ALA A 176 3.68 -3.03 18.71
CA ALA A 176 4.03 -3.13 17.31
C ALA A 176 5.11 -2.12 16.88
N PHE A 177 5.09 -0.92 17.48
CA PHE A 177 6.01 0.16 17.16
C PHE A 177 7.26 0.27 18.06
N SER A 178 7.42 -0.60 19.06
CA SER A 178 8.57 -0.57 19.98
C SER A 178 9.94 -0.69 19.28
N LYS A 179 10.01 -1.38 18.16
CA LYS A 179 11.24 -1.59 17.38
C LYS A 179 11.30 -0.74 16.08
N MET A 180 10.39 0.21 15.93
CA MET A 180 10.23 0.97 14.66
C MET A 180 11.48 1.75 14.28
N ALA A 181 12.08 2.50 15.21
CA ALA A 181 13.28 3.29 14.95
C ALA A 181 14.44 2.42 14.42
N SER A 182 14.67 1.27 15.04
CA SER A 182 15.69 0.32 14.60
C SER A 182 15.34 -0.29 13.23
N GLY A 183 14.06 -0.53 12.94
CA GLY A 183 13.59 -0.99 11.63
C GLY A 183 13.86 0.03 10.53
N ILE A 184 13.54 1.30 10.76
CA ILE A 184 13.80 2.41 9.84
C ILE A 184 15.29 2.53 9.54
N GLN A 185 16.14 2.56 10.56
CA GLN A 185 17.60 2.67 10.38
C GLN A 185 18.16 1.50 9.57
N LYS A 186 17.72 0.27 9.86
CA LYS A 186 18.15 -0.92 9.11
C LYS A 186 17.70 -0.86 7.66
N THR A 187 16.47 -0.42 7.41
CA THR A 187 15.92 -0.28 6.06
C THR A 187 16.70 0.74 5.25
N ARG A 188 16.99 1.91 5.82
CA ARG A 188 17.80 2.94 5.18
C ARG A 188 19.22 2.44 4.86
N LYS A 189 19.85 1.72 5.81
CA LYS A 189 21.20 1.18 5.64
C LYS A 189 21.28 0.11 4.56
N ASN A 190 20.28 -0.78 4.52
CA ASN A 190 20.30 -1.94 3.63
C ASN A 190 19.70 -1.65 2.25
N GLY A 191 18.94 -0.56 2.09
CA GLY A 191 18.16 -0.26 0.90
C GLY A 191 16.85 -1.04 0.79
N TYR A 192 16.57 -1.95 1.71
CA TYR A 192 15.34 -2.75 1.75
C TYR A 192 14.84 -2.96 3.17
N ALA A 193 13.53 -3.09 3.31
CA ALA A 193 12.88 -3.51 4.55
C ALA A 193 12.75 -5.03 4.60
N LEU A 194 13.12 -5.63 5.73
CA LEU A 194 12.95 -7.06 6.00
C LEU A 194 12.15 -7.25 7.26
N THR A 195 11.05 -7.99 7.17
CA THR A 195 10.23 -8.36 8.33
C THR A 195 10.05 -9.87 8.41
N LYS A 196 10.16 -10.40 9.62
CA LYS A 196 9.99 -11.82 9.92
C LYS A 196 8.77 -11.99 10.80
N THR A 197 7.77 -12.71 10.33
CA THR A 197 6.58 -13.02 11.12
C THR A 197 6.76 -14.40 11.73
N ARG A 198 6.74 -14.45 13.07
CA ARG A 198 6.76 -15.72 13.82
C ARG A 198 5.35 -16.32 13.92
N SER A 199 4.55 -16.22 12.87
CA SER A 199 3.31 -16.99 12.77
C SER A 199 3.65 -18.47 12.64
N ALA A 200 2.67 -19.34 12.88
CA ALA A 200 2.81 -20.79 12.71
C ALA A 200 3.32 -21.22 11.30
N ARG A 201 3.32 -20.29 10.35
CA ARG A 201 3.75 -20.50 8.95
C ARG A 201 5.17 -20.02 8.66
N GLY A 202 5.88 -19.38 9.60
CA GLY A 202 7.27 -18.96 9.39
C GLY A 202 7.50 -18.11 8.14
N ILE A 203 6.87 -16.94 8.04
CA ILE A 203 6.88 -16.12 6.82
C ILE A 203 7.81 -14.92 6.99
N SER A 204 8.50 -14.56 5.91
CA SER A 204 9.34 -13.36 5.82
C SER A 204 8.96 -12.54 4.60
N GLY A 205 8.84 -11.23 4.77
CA GLY A 205 8.64 -10.28 3.70
C GLY A 205 9.85 -9.38 3.50
N ILE A 206 10.27 -9.18 2.26
CA ILE A 206 11.26 -8.20 1.86
C ILE A 206 10.60 -7.17 0.95
N ALA A 207 10.93 -5.89 1.12
CA ALA A 207 10.38 -4.83 0.29
C ALA A 207 11.39 -3.72 0.03
N VAL A 208 11.29 -3.12 -1.14
CA VAL A 208 12.07 -1.96 -1.57
C VAL A 208 11.14 -0.81 -1.90
N PRO A 209 11.55 0.45 -1.69
CA PRO A 209 10.77 1.61 -2.07
C PRO A 209 10.83 1.85 -3.59
N ILE A 210 9.75 2.38 -4.14
CA ILE A 210 9.68 2.94 -5.48
C ILE A 210 9.62 4.45 -5.29
N PHE A 211 10.50 5.18 -5.96
CA PHE A 211 10.66 6.62 -5.76
C PHE A 211 10.18 7.44 -6.96
N ASP A 212 9.74 8.66 -6.68
CA ASP A 212 9.69 9.70 -7.69
C ASP A 212 11.07 10.34 -7.93
N ARG A 213 11.17 11.27 -8.90
CA ARG A 213 12.42 12.01 -9.21
C ARG A 213 12.95 12.87 -8.05
N ARG A 214 12.14 13.18 -7.05
CA ARG A 214 12.55 13.91 -5.84
C ARG A 214 12.97 12.97 -4.72
N ARG A 215 13.10 11.68 -5.00
CA ARG A 215 13.40 10.64 -4.01
C ARG A 215 12.31 10.49 -2.95
N TYR A 216 11.09 10.95 -3.23
CA TYR A 216 9.94 10.69 -2.36
C TYR A 216 9.39 9.28 -2.63
N PRO A 217 9.16 8.44 -1.60
CA PRO A 217 8.68 7.08 -1.79
C PRO A 217 7.18 7.10 -2.14
N ILE A 218 6.86 6.78 -3.39
CA ILE A 218 5.48 6.76 -3.92
C ILE A 218 4.79 5.42 -3.70
N ALA A 219 5.56 4.35 -3.69
CA ALA A 219 5.08 2.98 -3.52
C ALA A 219 6.18 2.08 -2.97
N SER A 220 5.87 0.81 -2.77
CA SER A 220 6.85 -0.24 -2.47
C SER A 220 6.56 -1.51 -3.23
N LEU A 221 7.63 -2.18 -3.65
CA LEU A 221 7.61 -3.50 -4.26
C LEU A 221 8.04 -4.52 -3.21
N CYS A 222 7.20 -5.51 -2.93
CA CYS A 222 7.41 -6.47 -1.86
C CYS A 222 7.35 -7.90 -2.41
N ALA A 223 8.23 -8.77 -1.93
CA ALA A 223 8.12 -10.21 -2.12
C ALA A 223 8.03 -10.91 -0.76
N VAL A 224 7.28 -12.00 -0.74
CA VAL A 224 7.05 -12.79 0.48
C VAL A 224 7.46 -14.23 0.24
N SER A 225 8.23 -14.77 1.18
CA SER A 225 8.74 -16.14 1.17
C SER A 225 8.71 -16.77 2.55
N THR A 226 9.10 -18.03 2.65
CA THR A 226 9.32 -18.69 3.94
C THR A 226 10.56 -18.13 4.65
N LEU A 227 10.60 -18.22 5.99
CA LEU A 227 11.77 -17.81 6.79
C LEU A 227 13.04 -18.58 6.41
N GLU A 228 12.90 -19.85 6.03
CA GLU A 228 14.01 -20.72 5.66
C GLU A 228 14.68 -20.25 4.37
N ARG A 229 13.88 -19.85 3.38
CA ARG A 229 14.39 -19.36 2.10
C ARG A 229 14.96 -17.95 2.20
N MET A 230 14.39 -17.10 3.05
CA MET A 230 14.74 -15.68 3.17
C MET A 230 16.03 -15.47 3.98
N THR A 231 17.12 -16.12 3.56
CA THR A 231 18.43 -16.08 4.23
C THR A 231 19.59 -16.07 3.22
N GLY A 232 20.77 -15.67 3.66
CA GLY A 232 22.01 -15.79 2.92
C GLY A 232 22.00 -15.17 1.53
N SER A 233 22.55 -15.88 0.56
CA SER A 233 22.67 -15.43 -0.83
C SER A 233 21.32 -15.23 -1.52
N TYR A 234 20.33 -16.05 -1.18
CA TYR A 234 18.99 -15.90 -1.74
C TYR A 234 18.34 -14.55 -1.36
N LEU A 235 18.42 -14.17 -0.09
CA LEU A 235 17.92 -12.86 0.38
C LEU A 235 18.58 -11.71 -0.37
N HIS A 236 19.92 -11.75 -0.51
CA HIS A 236 20.65 -10.69 -1.21
C HIS A 236 20.31 -10.66 -2.72
N GLY A 237 20.22 -11.83 -3.36
CA GLY A 237 19.79 -11.94 -4.75
C GLY A 237 18.39 -11.36 -4.97
N LEU A 238 17.43 -11.74 -4.12
CA LEU A 238 16.06 -11.23 -4.20
C LEU A 238 15.99 -9.71 -3.93
N ALA A 239 16.77 -9.20 -2.96
CA ALA A 239 16.87 -7.77 -2.70
C ALA A 239 17.36 -7.00 -3.93
N ASN A 240 18.41 -7.49 -4.59
CA ASN A 240 18.96 -6.88 -5.81
C ASN A 240 17.93 -6.90 -6.95
N THR A 241 17.28 -8.03 -7.17
CA THR A 241 16.24 -8.15 -8.22
C THR A 241 15.07 -7.20 -7.97
N LEU A 242 14.57 -7.12 -6.72
CA LEU A 242 13.51 -6.18 -6.35
C LEU A 242 13.95 -4.73 -6.55
N THR A 243 15.20 -4.39 -6.20
CA THR A 243 15.74 -3.03 -6.38
C THR A 243 15.80 -2.66 -7.86
N GLN A 244 16.30 -3.55 -8.71
CA GLN A 244 16.34 -3.31 -10.15
C GLN A 244 14.93 -3.08 -10.74
N GLU A 245 13.96 -3.89 -10.37
CA GLU A 245 12.58 -3.71 -10.83
C GLU A 245 11.94 -2.43 -10.27
N ALA A 246 12.23 -2.05 -9.02
CA ALA A 246 11.76 -0.80 -8.44
C ALA A 246 12.37 0.44 -9.15
N GLU A 247 13.62 0.37 -9.58
CA GLU A 247 14.26 1.41 -10.39
C GLU A 247 13.60 1.52 -11.77
N ILE A 248 13.30 0.40 -12.43
CA ILE A 248 12.54 0.38 -13.69
C ILE A 248 11.16 1.01 -13.52
N MET A 249 10.44 0.65 -12.45
CA MET A 249 9.13 1.21 -12.14
C MET A 249 9.20 2.71 -11.83
N SER A 250 10.21 3.16 -11.09
CA SER A 250 10.45 4.57 -10.81
C SER A 250 10.66 5.37 -12.10
N ALA A 251 11.49 4.84 -12.99
CA ALA A 251 11.76 5.45 -14.30
C ALA A 251 10.51 5.52 -15.19
N GLN A 252 9.72 4.45 -15.23
CA GLN A 252 8.47 4.41 -15.99
C GLN A 252 7.41 5.35 -15.42
N TYR A 253 7.33 5.44 -14.10
CA TYR A 253 6.43 6.37 -13.42
C TYR A 253 6.72 7.83 -13.79
N GLU A 254 7.99 8.22 -13.78
CA GLU A 254 8.39 9.56 -14.19
C GLU A 254 8.11 9.83 -15.68
N LEU A 255 8.39 8.83 -16.53
CA LEU A 255 8.12 8.94 -17.96
C LEU A 255 6.63 9.16 -18.26
N ALA A 256 5.76 8.45 -17.56
CA ALA A 256 4.31 8.57 -17.74
C ALA A 256 3.77 9.95 -17.30
N ARG A 257 4.48 10.67 -16.42
CA ARG A 257 4.10 12.00 -15.92
C ARG A 257 4.71 13.15 -16.73
N MET A 258 5.62 12.87 -17.63
CA MET A 258 6.21 13.88 -18.50
C MET A 258 5.26 14.24 -19.66
N ASN A 259 5.31 15.50 -20.11
CA ASN A 259 4.66 15.83 -21.35
C ASN A 259 5.39 15.15 -22.54
N PRO A 260 4.75 14.99 -23.71
CA PRO A 260 5.32 14.23 -24.83
C PRO A 260 6.73 14.65 -25.23
N THR A 261 7.01 15.97 -25.22
CA THR A 261 8.33 16.52 -25.59
C THR A 261 9.40 16.17 -24.55
N GLN A 262 9.09 16.27 -23.28
CA GLN A 262 10.01 15.89 -22.20
C GLN A 262 10.25 14.38 -22.19
N ALA A 263 9.22 13.57 -22.44
CA ALA A 263 9.32 12.12 -22.50
C ALA A 263 10.24 11.66 -23.65
N GLU A 264 10.22 12.31 -24.79
CA GLU A 264 11.06 11.97 -25.93
C GLU A 264 12.54 12.32 -25.68
N THR A 265 12.79 13.50 -25.11
CA THR A 265 14.13 13.90 -24.67
C THR A 265 14.72 12.93 -23.67
N TRP A 266 13.92 12.47 -22.72
CA TRP A 266 14.34 11.53 -21.68
C TRP A 266 14.61 10.12 -22.23
N ARG A 267 13.75 9.61 -23.13
CA ARG A 267 13.96 8.32 -23.82
C ARG A 267 15.26 8.31 -24.64
N THR A 268 15.61 9.41 -25.21
CA THR A 268 16.88 9.56 -25.96
C THR A 268 18.08 9.55 -25.01
N ALA A 269 17.99 10.27 -23.90
CA ALA A 269 19.04 10.31 -22.90
C ALA A 269 19.31 8.95 -22.23
N ILE A 270 18.29 8.14 -21.97
CA ILE A 270 18.47 6.78 -21.36
C ILE A 270 19.14 5.82 -22.36
N LYS A 271 18.99 6.01 -23.65
CA LYS A 271 19.60 5.14 -24.67
C LYS A 271 21.07 5.47 -24.95
N ASP A 272 21.58 6.57 -24.40
CA ASP A 272 22.99 6.94 -24.51
C ASP A 272 23.80 6.22 -23.43
N PRO A 273 24.71 5.29 -23.81
CA PRO A 273 25.56 4.57 -22.86
C PRO A 273 26.54 5.48 -22.09
N GLN A 274 26.75 6.72 -22.58
CA GLN A 274 27.65 7.71 -21.97
C GLN A 274 26.87 8.77 -21.16
N ALA A 275 25.53 8.72 -21.16
CA ALA A 275 24.77 9.63 -20.32
C ALA A 275 25.16 9.41 -18.84
N PRO A 276 25.36 10.48 -18.06
CA PRO A 276 25.64 10.32 -16.64
C PRO A 276 24.51 9.52 -16.04
N LYS A 277 24.85 8.39 -15.37
CA LYS A 277 23.89 7.61 -14.59
C LYS A 277 23.23 8.61 -13.67
N PHE A 278 21.97 8.92 -13.93
CA PHE A 278 21.22 9.87 -13.14
C PHE A 278 21.37 9.47 -11.68
N ALA A 279 22.10 10.25 -10.90
CA ALA A 279 22.08 10.18 -9.47
C ALA A 279 20.67 10.60 -9.04
N PHE A 280 19.84 9.60 -8.76
CA PHE A 280 18.55 9.81 -8.15
C PHE A 280 18.69 10.23 -6.69
#